data_3015f0aac4c7a34c616176c8e2b96ea9
#
_entry.id   3015f0aac4c7a34c616176c8e2b96ea9
#
_cell.length_a   1.000
_cell.length_b   1.000
_cell.length_c   1.000
_cell.angle_alpha   90.00
_cell.angle_beta   90.00
_cell.angle_gamma   90.00
#
_symmetry.space_group_name_H-M   'P 1'
#
loop_
_entity.id
_entity.type
_entity.pdbx_description
1 polymer ?
#
loop_
_entity_poly.entity_id
_entity_poly.type
_entity_poly.pdbx_seq_one_letter_code
_entity_poly.pdbx_strand_id
1 'polypeptide(L)'
;MKNKKWRIALSIICLLLTIGVFIVEITYHSDMLILIVLLYCIIIVALLFAEKNGTIERKKENSFALPMQMPFPYAIIDKQKKLLFYNALFEEMIKGNPKSFRKLFPEYDMQKSKQTIHFKTKTFDVYTAYDSDNMLLCFAETTEYQNLEEIVKEQKTVVALLFLDNYEEVIESLEEIRLPILTAMIDGKLNTFASSMGGIIRKFEKDRYLLLFSQKQLEGLKEKKFEILTQIREISVGEHIPVTLSMGIGIEDKSLEAAMKNAKAAVALALGRGGDQVLIKEGEKYLFYGGKSGEMSHNA
;
A
#
# COMPACT_ATOMS: atom_id res chain seq x y z
N MET A 1 14.71 -41.75 -13.78
CA MET A 1 14.27 -43.16 -14.04
C MET A 1 15.41 -44.17 -14.24
N LYS A 2 16.57 -43.85 -14.79
CA LYS A 2 17.71 -44.76 -14.99
C LYS A 2 18.28 -45.34 -13.66
N ASN A 3 18.38 -44.54 -12.59
CA ASN A 3 18.95 -44.97 -11.31
C ASN A 3 18.12 -46.02 -10.55
N LYS A 4 16.80 -46.05 -10.71
CA LYS A 4 15.94 -47.02 -9.99
C LYS A 4 16.08 -48.42 -10.52
N LYS A 5 16.23 -48.59 -11.84
CA LYS A 5 16.44 -49.91 -12.48
C LYS A 5 17.79 -50.49 -12.13
N TRP A 6 18.85 -49.70 -12.05
CA TRP A 6 20.19 -50.15 -11.68
C TRP A 6 20.27 -50.59 -10.23
N ARG A 7 19.57 -49.94 -9.31
CA ARG A 7 19.47 -50.30 -7.89
C ARG A 7 18.76 -51.64 -7.69
N ILE A 8 17.68 -51.88 -8.42
CA ILE A 8 16.97 -53.16 -8.39
C ILE A 8 17.87 -54.27 -8.93
N ALA A 9 18.60 -54.01 -10.02
CA ALA A 9 19.54 -54.99 -10.57
C ALA A 9 20.69 -55.31 -9.58
N LEU A 10 21.24 -54.30 -8.90
CA LEU A 10 22.29 -54.48 -7.89
C LEU A 10 21.80 -55.28 -6.68
N SER A 11 20.60 -55.02 -6.18
CA SER A 11 19.97 -55.76 -5.08
C SER A 11 19.73 -57.22 -5.45
N ILE A 12 19.33 -57.49 -6.70
CA ILE A 12 19.13 -58.88 -7.19
C ILE A 12 20.47 -59.61 -7.29
N ILE A 13 21.52 -58.94 -7.79
CA ILE A 13 22.88 -59.52 -7.86
C ILE A 13 23.41 -59.82 -6.46
N CYS A 14 23.23 -58.94 -5.49
CA CYS A 14 23.63 -59.21 -4.10
C CYS A 14 22.88 -60.38 -3.49
N LEU A 15 21.56 -60.47 -3.74
CA LEU A 15 20.76 -61.63 -3.26
C LEU A 15 21.21 -62.95 -3.86
N LEU A 16 21.53 -62.98 -5.15
CA LEU A 16 22.03 -64.17 -5.82
C LEU A 16 23.43 -64.63 -5.31
N LEU A 17 24.30 -63.62 -5.03
CA LEU A 17 25.61 -63.90 -4.43
C LEU A 17 25.49 -64.40 -2.99
N THR A 18 24.59 -63.90 -2.16
CA THR A 18 24.37 -64.43 -0.80
C THR A 18 23.81 -65.87 -0.81
N ILE A 19 22.90 -66.19 -1.74
CA ILE A 19 22.37 -67.56 -1.92
C ILE A 19 23.47 -68.46 -2.38
N GLY A 20 24.33 -68.08 -3.30
CA GLY A 20 25.48 -68.89 -3.78
C GLY A 20 26.46 -69.18 -2.67
N VAL A 21 26.81 -68.23 -1.83
CA VAL A 21 27.69 -68.41 -0.66
C VAL A 21 27.06 -69.38 0.35
N PHE A 22 25.73 -69.26 0.59
CA PHE A 22 25.00 -70.19 1.49
C PHE A 22 25.00 -71.63 1.00
N ILE A 23 24.89 -71.83 -0.32
CA ILE A 23 24.98 -73.18 -0.92
C ILE A 23 26.38 -73.79 -0.75
N VAL A 24 27.44 -73.00 -0.94
CA VAL A 24 28.83 -73.42 -0.75
C VAL A 24 29.10 -73.75 0.72
N GLU A 25 28.55 -73.03 1.67
CA GLU A 25 28.68 -73.26 3.13
C GLU A 25 28.07 -74.64 3.53
N ILE A 26 26.88 -74.96 3.02
CA ILE A 26 26.22 -76.21 3.25
C ILE A 26 27.08 -77.37 2.72
N THR A 27 27.85 -77.14 1.63
CA THR A 27 28.64 -78.19 0.97
C THR A 27 30.01 -78.40 1.59
N TYR A 28 30.64 -77.37 2.18
CA TYR A 28 32.04 -77.39 2.61
C TYR A 28 32.31 -77.21 4.11
N HIS A 29 31.29 -76.92 4.93
CA HIS A 29 31.40 -76.78 6.41
C HIS A 29 32.62 -76.00 6.89
N SER A 30 32.78 -74.81 6.39
CA SER A 30 33.93 -73.92 6.69
C SER A 30 33.53 -72.71 7.44
N ASP A 31 33.93 -72.56 8.73
CA ASP A 31 33.65 -71.38 9.59
C ASP A 31 34.16 -70.04 9.01
N MET A 32 35.16 -70.08 8.14
CA MET A 32 35.70 -68.93 7.43
C MET A 32 34.68 -68.25 6.49
N LEU A 33 33.76 -69.02 5.90
CA LEU A 33 32.74 -68.54 4.98
C LEU A 33 31.67 -67.69 5.70
N ILE A 34 31.32 -68.07 6.94
CA ILE A 34 30.39 -67.31 7.78
C ILE A 34 30.93 -65.87 8.04
N LEU A 35 32.23 -65.78 8.32
CA LEU A 35 32.89 -64.51 8.60
C LEU A 35 32.91 -63.57 7.38
N ILE A 36 33.11 -64.14 6.17
CA ILE A 36 33.10 -63.41 4.90
C ILE A 36 31.68 -62.89 4.59
N VAL A 37 30.63 -63.67 4.82
CA VAL A 37 29.23 -63.26 4.63
C VAL A 37 28.84 -62.16 5.59
N LEU A 38 29.23 -62.27 6.87
CA LEU A 38 29.00 -61.20 7.86
C LEU A 38 29.70 -59.87 7.48
N LEU A 39 30.95 -59.96 7.06
CA LEU A 39 31.70 -58.75 6.60
C LEU A 39 31.04 -58.12 5.38
N TYR A 40 30.55 -58.92 4.43
CA TYR A 40 29.85 -58.42 3.24
C TYR A 40 28.51 -57.76 3.58
N CYS A 41 27.74 -58.34 4.52
CA CYS A 41 26.51 -57.72 5.01
C CYS A 41 26.77 -56.36 5.70
N ILE A 42 27.83 -56.25 6.50
CA ILE A 42 28.23 -55.00 7.15
C ILE A 42 28.59 -53.94 6.10
N ILE A 43 29.33 -54.30 5.06
CA ILE A 43 29.71 -53.41 3.97
C ILE A 43 28.45 -52.92 3.22
N ILE A 44 27.50 -53.81 2.91
CA ILE A 44 26.23 -53.42 2.25
C ILE A 44 25.43 -52.47 3.13
N VAL A 45 25.28 -52.75 4.41
CA VAL A 45 24.57 -51.87 5.36
C VAL A 45 25.27 -50.50 5.46
N ALA A 46 26.60 -50.47 5.51
CA ALA A 46 27.38 -49.24 5.54
C ALA A 46 27.20 -48.42 4.25
N LEU A 47 27.20 -49.08 3.06
CA LEU A 47 26.95 -48.41 1.78
C LEU A 47 25.52 -47.84 1.68
N LEU A 48 24.51 -48.60 2.14
CA LEU A 48 23.12 -48.12 2.18
C LEU A 48 22.95 -46.94 3.15
N PHE A 49 23.66 -46.94 4.27
CA PHE A 49 23.66 -45.82 5.22
C PHE A 49 24.37 -44.59 4.67
N ALA A 50 25.50 -44.74 4.01
CA ALA A 50 26.24 -43.67 3.36
C ALA A 50 25.42 -43.04 2.22
N GLU A 51 24.71 -43.84 1.44
CA GLU A 51 23.85 -43.38 0.36
C GLU A 51 22.62 -42.61 0.90
N LYS A 52 22.05 -43.04 2.04
CA LYS A 52 20.95 -42.33 2.70
C LYS A 52 21.37 -40.94 3.21
N ASN A 53 22.57 -40.85 3.76
CA ASN A 53 23.12 -39.56 4.22
C ASN A 53 23.52 -38.66 3.06
N GLY A 54 24.11 -39.19 2.00
CA GLY A 54 24.44 -38.43 0.79
C GLY A 54 23.21 -37.90 0.03
N THR A 55 22.07 -38.62 0.08
CA THR A 55 20.80 -38.19 -0.54
C THR A 55 20.12 -37.08 0.29
N ILE A 56 20.32 -37.04 1.60
CA ILE A 56 19.81 -36.02 2.49
C ILE A 56 20.62 -34.71 2.29
N GLU A 57 21.94 -34.77 2.16
CA GLU A 57 22.79 -33.59 1.88
C GLU A 57 22.53 -33.02 0.47
N ARG A 58 22.40 -33.88 -0.57
CA ARG A 58 22.04 -33.39 -1.93
C ARG A 58 20.64 -32.78 -1.99
N LYS A 59 19.69 -33.23 -1.18
CA LYS A 59 18.36 -32.64 -1.09
C LYS A 59 18.42 -31.28 -0.39
N LYS A 60 19.33 -31.07 0.55
CA LYS A 60 19.57 -29.79 1.21
C LYS A 60 20.24 -28.78 0.28
N GLU A 61 21.27 -29.18 -0.48
CA GLU A 61 21.94 -28.30 -1.47
C GLU A 61 21.02 -27.87 -2.62
N ASN A 62 20.23 -28.80 -3.18
CA ASN A 62 19.29 -28.50 -4.26
C ASN A 62 18.04 -27.72 -3.80
N SER A 63 17.70 -27.75 -2.50
CA SER A 63 16.57 -26.99 -1.94
C SER A 63 16.85 -25.49 -1.88
N PHE A 64 18.12 -25.07 -1.80
CA PHE A 64 18.53 -23.67 -1.76
C PHE A 64 18.99 -23.11 -3.12
N ALA A 65 19.14 -23.93 -4.15
CA ALA A 65 19.64 -23.46 -5.45
C ALA A 65 18.62 -22.60 -6.21
N LEU A 66 17.34 -22.89 -6.10
CA LEU A 66 16.26 -22.10 -6.72
C LEU A 66 16.14 -20.69 -6.12
N PRO A 67 16.16 -20.49 -4.77
CA PRO A 67 16.15 -19.17 -4.19
C PRO A 67 17.34 -18.28 -4.60
N MET A 68 18.54 -18.84 -4.84
CA MET A 68 19.72 -18.06 -5.22
C MET A 68 19.56 -17.28 -6.54
N GLN A 69 18.64 -17.69 -7.42
CA GLN A 69 18.40 -17.06 -8.72
C GLN A 69 17.20 -16.07 -8.73
N MET A 70 16.58 -15.82 -7.58
CA MET A 70 15.48 -14.87 -7.51
C MET A 70 15.96 -13.43 -7.79
N PRO A 71 15.29 -12.68 -8.69
CA PRO A 71 15.71 -11.34 -9.11
C PRO A 71 15.30 -10.23 -8.11
N PHE A 72 15.04 -10.59 -6.86
CA PHE A 72 14.67 -9.64 -5.80
C PHE A 72 15.35 -10.01 -4.47
N PRO A 73 15.52 -9.04 -3.56
CA PRO A 73 16.05 -9.28 -2.22
C PRO A 73 15.19 -10.28 -1.46
N TYR A 74 15.83 -11.27 -0.83
CA TYR A 74 15.13 -12.18 0.07
C TYR A 74 16.03 -12.61 1.23
N ALA A 75 15.37 -13.00 2.33
CA ALA A 75 15.99 -13.54 3.52
C ALA A 75 15.19 -14.73 4.07
N ILE A 76 15.88 -15.68 4.70
CA ILE A 76 15.26 -16.78 5.44
C ILE A 76 15.58 -16.56 6.92
N ILE A 77 14.54 -16.55 7.75
CA ILE A 77 14.65 -16.41 9.20
C ILE A 77 13.99 -17.57 9.93
N ASP A 78 14.43 -17.84 11.16
CA ASP A 78 13.75 -18.76 12.07
C ASP A 78 12.63 -18.07 12.88
N LYS A 79 11.94 -18.85 13.72
CA LYS A 79 10.87 -18.36 14.61
C LYS A 79 11.36 -17.33 15.66
N GLN A 80 12.66 -17.23 15.91
CA GLN A 80 13.28 -16.26 16.81
C GLN A 80 13.75 -14.98 16.07
N LYS A 81 13.43 -14.84 14.79
CA LYS A 81 13.90 -13.77 13.90
C LYS A 81 15.43 -13.76 13.70
N LYS A 82 16.07 -14.92 13.86
CA LYS A 82 17.48 -15.10 13.53
C LYS A 82 17.61 -15.30 12.01
N LEU A 83 18.52 -14.58 11.40
CA LEU A 83 18.81 -14.70 9.97
C LEU A 83 19.58 -15.99 9.71
N LEU A 84 19.00 -16.85 8.88
CA LEU A 84 19.59 -18.15 8.48
C LEU A 84 20.28 -18.07 7.13
N PHE A 85 19.67 -17.34 6.19
CA PHE A 85 20.18 -17.17 4.84
C PHE A 85 19.67 -15.85 4.23
N TYR A 86 20.40 -15.30 3.26
CA TYR A 86 19.98 -14.15 2.43
C TYR A 86 20.77 -14.13 1.12
N ASN A 87 20.22 -13.49 0.08
CA ASN A 87 20.92 -13.34 -1.19
C ASN A 87 21.71 -12.02 -1.25
N ALA A 88 22.56 -11.89 -2.28
CA ALA A 88 23.39 -10.69 -2.48
C ALA A 88 22.55 -9.40 -2.64
N LEU A 89 21.35 -9.47 -3.25
CA LEU A 89 20.46 -8.33 -3.38
C LEU A 89 19.93 -7.85 -2.02
N PHE A 90 19.69 -8.75 -1.08
CA PHE A 90 19.32 -8.37 0.30
C PHE A 90 20.49 -7.69 1.02
N GLU A 91 21.71 -8.21 0.86
CA GLU A 91 22.92 -7.58 1.41
C GLU A 91 23.15 -6.18 0.86
N GLU A 92 22.96 -5.99 -0.45
CA GLU A 92 23.03 -4.69 -1.11
C GLU A 92 21.95 -3.74 -0.60
N MET A 93 20.70 -4.20 -0.47
CA MET A 93 19.58 -3.43 0.06
C MET A 93 19.87 -2.86 1.44
N ILE A 94 20.42 -3.66 2.34
CA ILE A 94 20.73 -3.21 3.70
C ILE A 94 22.06 -2.44 3.79
N LYS A 95 22.90 -2.47 2.75
CA LYS A 95 24.26 -1.88 2.68
C LYS A 95 25.18 -2.39 3.77
N GLY A 96 25.35 -3.70 3.86
CA GLY A 96 26.29 -4.33 4.78
C GLY A 96 25.87 -5.73 5.24
N ASN A 97 26.72 -6.36 6.03
CA ASN A 97 26.45 -7.69 6.56
C ASN A 97 25.43 -7.62 7.71
N PRO A 98 24.26 -8.25 7.60
CA PRO A 98 23.23 -8.19 8.62
C PRO A 98 23.61 -9.04 9.83
N LYS A 99 23.86 -8.39 10.96
CA LYS A 99 24.12 -9.11 12.22
C LYS A 99 22.84 -9.66 12.87
N SER A 100 21.67 -9.07 12.58
CA SER A 100 20.40 -9.48 13.17
C SER A 100 19.22 -8.89 12.40
N PHE A 101 18.31 -9.74 11.92
CA PHE A 101 17.07 -9.32 11.27
C PHE A 101 16.19 -8.48 12.19
N ARG A 102 16.07 -8.87 13.47
CA ARG A 102 15.28 -8.14 14.47
C ARG A 102 15.74 -6.70 14.69
N LYS A 103 17.05 -6.41 14.55
CA LYS A 103 17.56 -5.04 14.67
C LYS A 103 17.31 -4.20 13.43
N LEU A 104 17.27 -4.83 12.24
CA LEU A 104 16.99 -4.14 10.99
C LEU A 104 15.51 -3.80 10.83
N PHE A 105 14.65 -4.71 11.26
CA PHE A 105 13.20 -4.62 11.11
C PHE A 105 12.48 -4.91 12.44
N PRO A 106 12.56 -4.02 13.43
CA PRO A 106 12.00 -4.24 14.77
C PRO A 106 10.48 -4.40 14.75
N GLU A 107 9.80 -3.67 13.87
CA GLU A 107 8.34 -3.64 13.73
C GLU A 107 7.77 -4.77 12.85
N TYR A 108 8.66 -5.64 12.31
CA TYR A 108 8.22 -6.75 11.44
C TYR A 108 7.31 -7.71 12.19
N ASP A 109 6.06 -7.85 11.69
CA ASP A 109 5.05 -8.75 12.22
C ASP A 109 5.14 -10.12 11.53
N MET A 110 5.49 -11.15 12.31
CA MET A 110 5.66 -12.52 11.81
C MET A 110 4.34 -13.21 11.44
N GLN A 111 3.19 -12.66 11.84
CA GLN A 111 1.89 -13.28 11.58
C GLN A 111 1.30 -12.84 10.22
N LYS A 112 1.81 -11.76 9.65
CA LYS A 112 1.32 -11.23 8.37
C LYS A 112 2.02 -11.89 7.19
N SER A 113 1.22 -12.40 6.25
CA SER A 113 1.73 -12.93 4.98
C SER A 113 2.23 -11.84 4.01
N LYS A 114 1.72 -10.61 4.16
CA LYS A 114 2.16 -9.41 3.46
C LYS A 114 2.15 -8.22 4.39
N GLN A 115 3.21 -7.42 4.36
CA GLN A 115 3.27 -6.14 5.06
C GLN A 115 4.20 -5.16 4.35
N THR A 116 3.87 -3.87 4.44
CA THR A 116 4.71 -2.80 3.92
C THR A 116 5.66 -2.34 5.03
N ILE A 117 6.94 -2.21 4.70
CA ILE A 117 7.96 -1.70 5.61
C ILE A 117 8.71 -0.54 4.97
N HIS A 118 9.06 0.45 5.79
CA HIS A 118 9.94 1.54 5.40
C HIS A 118 11.35 1.23 5.89
N PHE A 119 12.30 1.21 4.96
CA PHE A 119 13.70 1.00 5.29
C PHE A 119 14.58 2.07 4.65
N LYS A 120 15.18 2.92 5.47
CA LYS A 120 15.89 4.14 5.02
C LYS A 120 14.95 5.05 4.22
N THR A 121 15.29 5.33 2.96
CA THR A 121 14.51 6.17 2.03
C THR A 121 13.60 5.36 1.10
N LYS A 122 13.53 4.04 1.30
CA LYS A 122 12.81 3.13 0.41
C LYS A 122 11.66 2.42 1.14
N THR A 123 10.64 2.09 0.39
CA THR A 123 9.50 1.32 0.85
C THR A 123 9.50 -0.05 0.17
N PHE A 124 9.25 -1.09 0.95
CA PHE A 124 9.20 -2.46 0.47
C PHE A 124 7.90 -3.13 0.91
N ASP A 125 7.26 -3.82 -0.01
CA ASP A 125 6.28 -4.85 0.33
C ASP A 125 7.02 -6.15 0.61
N VAL A 126 6.85 -6.68 1.81
CA VAL A 126 7.47 -7.92 2.24
C VAL A 126 6.45 -9.03 2.23
N TYR A 127 6.70 -10.03 1.42
CA TYR A 127 5.90 -11.24 1.31
C TYR A 127 6.53 -12.36 2.12
N THR A 128 5.73 -13.01 2.97
CA THR A 128 6.18 -14.07 3.86
C THR A 128 5.61 -15.42 3.42
N ALA A 129 6.49 -16.38 3.18
CA ALA A 129 6.13 -17.79 3.00
C ALA A 129 6.66 -18.60 4.17
N TYR A 130 5.84 -19.51 4.69
CA TYR A 130 6.16 -20.33 5.86
C TYR A 130 6.53 -21.75 5.43
N ASP A 131 7.59 -22.27 6.03
CA ASP A 131 7.95 -23.67 5.96
C ASP A 131 8.30 -24.16 7.37
N SER A 132 7.53 -25.12 7.88
CA SER A 132 7.67 -25.77 9.21
C SER A 132 8.29 -24.93 10.33
N ASP A 133 9.57 -24.63 10.26
CA ASP A 133 10.34 -23.88 11.27
C ASP A 133 10.95 -22.59 10.75
N ASN A 134 10.89 -22.33 9.45
CA ASN A 134 11.54 -21.21 8.79
C ASN A 134 10.53 -20.33 8.04
N MET A 135 10.91 -19.08 7.82
CA MET A 135 10.16 -18.12 7.01
C MET A 135 11.04 -17.57 5.91
N LEU A 136 10.56 -17.66 4.67
CA LEU A 136 11.13 -16.97 3.53
C LEU A 136 10.46 -15.59 3.41
N LEU A 137 11.28 -14.57 3.39
CA LEU A 137 10.86 -13.17 3.25
C LEU A 137 11.37 -12.63 1.92
N CYS A 138 10.45 -12.22 1.06
CA CYS A 138 10.76 -11.62 -0.24
C CYS A 138 10.43 -10.12 -0.19
N PHE A 139 11.37 -9.26 -0.59
CA PHE A 139 11.27 -7.81 -0.53
C PHE A 139 11.06 -7.25 -1.93
N ALA A 140 9.88 -6.74 -2.20
CA ALA A 140 9.59 -6.01 -3.44
C ALA A 140 9.67 -4.51 -3.16
N GLU A 141 10.58 -3.79 -3.83
CA GLU A 141 10.65 -2.33 -3.71
C GLU A 141 9.42 -1.70 -4.37
N THR A 142 8.69 -0.91 -3.60
CA THR A 142 7.45 -0.23 -4.03
C THR A 142 7.52 1.29 -3.87
N THR A 143 8.71 1.84 -3.65
CA THR A 143 8.93 3.27 -3.41
C THR A 143 8.32 4.15 -4.50
N GLU A 144 8.64 3.87 -5.76
CA GLU A 144 8.12 4.65 -6.89
C GLU A 144 6.60 4.51 -7.04
N TYR A 145 6.09 3.30 -6.86
CA TYR A 145 4.65 3.05 -6.93
C TYR A 145 3.88 3.83 -5.87
N GLN A 146 4.33 3.80 -4.62
CA GLN A 146 3.69 4.55 -3.54
C GLN A 146 3.78 6.07 -3.72
N ASN A 147 4.94 6.57 -4.18
CA ASN A 147 5.09 7.98 -4.51
C ASN A 147 4.14 8.40 -5.64
N LEU A 148 3.98 7.57 -6.68
CA LEU A 148 3.04 7.83 -7.77
C LEU A 148 1.58 7.80 -7.27
N GLU A 149 1.22 6.84 -6.42
CA GLU A 149 -0.11 6.74 -5.82
C GLU A 149 -0.44 8.00 -4.99
N GLU A 150 0.52 8.49 -4.21
CA GLU A 150 0.38 9.72 -3.43
C GLU A 150 0.23 10.95 -4.34
N ILE A 151 1.06 11.08 -5.39
CA ILE A 151 0.97 12.16 -6.37
C ILE A 151 -0.40 12.14 -7.07
N VAL A 152 -0.86 10.98 -7.52
CA VAL A 152 -2.18 10.83 -8.15
C VAL A 152 -3.29 11.25 -7.20
N LYS A 153 -3.22 10.87 -5.94
CA LYS A 153 -4.18 11.26 -4.91
C LYS A 153 -4.15 12.78 -4.65
N GLU A 154 -2.96 13.37 -4.53
CA GLU A 154 -2.80 14.81 -4.32
C GLU A 154 -3.30 15.64 -5.50
N GLN A 155 -3.09 15.17 -6.72
CA GLN A 155 -3.49 15.86 -7.96
C GLN A 155 -4.94 15.62 -8.37
N LYS A 156 -5.66 14.77 -7.66
CA LYS A 156 -7.07 14.51 -7.92
C LYS A 156 -7.86 15.81 -7.94
N THR A 157 -8.70 15.98 -8.97
CA THR A 157 -9.52 17.17 -9.14
C THR A 157 -10.71 17.15 -8.16
N VAL A 158 -10.83 18.23 -7.41
CA VAL A 158 -11.96 18.52 -6.53
C VAL A 158 -12.87 19.53 -7.21
N VAL A 159 -14.17 19.34 -7.09
CA VAL A 159 -15.21 20.23 -7.64
C VAL A 159 -15.85 20.99 -6.49
N ALA A 160 -15.91 22.32 -6.60
CA ALA A 160 -16.65 23.17 -5.68
C ALA A 160 -17.65 24.06 -6.42
N LEU A 161 -18.83 24.20 -5.86
CA LEU A 161 -19.83 25.17 -6.26
C LEU A 161 -19.91 26.25 -5.18
N LEU A 162 -19.79 27.51 -5.59
CA LEU A 162 -19.82 28.68 -4.73
C LEU A 162 -21.07 29.51 -5.07
N PHE A 163 -21.86 29.83 -4.06
CA PHE A 163 -23.09 30.57 -4.20
C PHE A 163 -23.05 31.77 -3.27
N LEU A 164 -23.36 32.96 -3.78
CA LEU A 164 -23.59 34.16 -2.97
C LEU A 164 -25.01 34.07 -2.43
N ASP A 165 -25.15 33.82 -1.12
CA ASP A 165 -26.44 33.42 -0.52
C ASP A 165 -27.52 34.49 -0.58
N ASN A 166 -27.16 35.75 -0.35
CA ASN A 166 -28.08 36.88 -0.21
C ASN A 166 -27.89 37.92 -1.34
N TYR A 167 -27.46 37.44 -2.53
CA TYR A 167 -27.08 38.35 -3.62
C TYR A 167 -28.19 39.26 -4.07
N GLU A 168 -29.44 38.82 -4.18
CA GLU A 168 -30.59 39.60 -4.60
C GLU A 168 -30.93 40.68 -3.55
N GLU A 169 -30.95 40.33 -2.26
CA GLU A 169 -31.18 41.28 -1.16
C GLU A 169 -30.12 42.39 -1.13
N VAL A 170 -28.87 42.03 -1.39
CA VAL A 170 -27.77 43.01 -1.47
C VAL A 170 -27.94 43.93 -2.66
N ILE A 171 -28.34 43.44 -3.83
CA ILE A 171 -28.59 44.27 -5.02
C ILE A 171 -29.72 45.27 -4.76
N GLU A 172 -30.80 44.83 -4.14
CA GLU A 172 -31.96 45.70 -3.83
C GLU A 172 -31.61 46.80 -2.81
N SER A 173 -30.64 46.53 -1.93
CA SER A 173 -30.17 47.49 -0.92
C SER A 173 -29.15 48.51 -1.43
N LEU A 174 -28.57 48.30 -2.63
CA LEU A 174 -27.51 49.13 -3.19
C LEU A 174 -28.01 50.09 -4.25
N GLU A 175 -27.39 51.28 -4.29
CA GLU A 175 -27.54 52.18 -5.42
C GLU A 175 -27.01 51.52 -6.72
N GLU A 176 -27.73 51.65 -7.83
CA GLU A 176 -27.42 51.05 -9.13
C GLU A 176 -25.96 51.24 -9.58
N ILE A 177 -25.39 52.43 -9.29
CA ILE A 177 -24.02 52.81 -9.67
C ILE A 177 -22.94 52.01 -8.89
N ARG A 178 -23.27 51.45 -7.74
CA ARG A 178 -22.34 50.69 -6.85
C ARG A 178 -22.30 49.21 -7.13
N LEU A 179 -23.33 48.65 -7.76
CA LEU A 179 -23.44 47.23 -8.07
C LEU A 179 -22.29 46.69 -8.92
N PRO A 180 -21.85 47.38 -10.01
CA PRO A 180 -20.68 46.92 -10.79
C PRO A 180 -19.40 46.88 -9.97
N ILE A 181 -19.23 47.80 -9.03
CA ILE A 181 -18.05 47.87 -8.15
C ILE A 181 -18.05 46.68 -7.19
N LEU A 182 -19.17 46.42 -6.50
CA LEU A 182 -19.31 45.27 -5.62
C LEU A 182 -19.04 43.97 -6.35
N THR A 183 -19.66 43.80 -7.53
CA THR A 183 -19.48 42.59 -8.35
C THR A 183 -18.01 42.41 -8.76
N ALA A 184 -17.33 43.48 -9.19
CA ALA A 184 -15.92 43.43 -9.54
C ALA A 184 -15.01 43.07 -8.35
N MET A 185 -15.33 43.57 -7.15
CA MET A 185 -14.58 43.22 -5.93
C MET A 185 -14.75 41.74 -5.55
N ILE A 186 -15.97 41.20 -5.61
CA ILE A 186 -16.26 39.81 -5.35
C ILE A 186 -15.55 38.92 -6.39
N ASP A 187 -15.73 39.22 -7.68
CA ASP A 187 -15.08 38.48 -8.78
C ASP A 187 -13.56 38.52 -8.65
N GLY A 188 -12.97 39.68 -8.33
CA GLY A 188 -11.54 39.83 -8.09
C GLY A 188 -11.05 39.00 -6.91
N LYS A 189 -11.77 38.97 -5.79
CA LYS A 189 -11.43 38.20 -4.60
C LYS A 189 -11.48 36.69 -4.87
N LEU A 190 -12.56 36.23 -5.51
CA LEU A 190 -12.72 34.82 -5.86
C LEU A 190 -11.68 34.34 -6.90
N ASN A 191 -11.34 35.17 -7.89
CA ASN A 191 -10.28 34.86 -8.85
C ASN A 191 -8.91 34.83 -8.17
N THR A 192 -8.60 35.74 -7.25
CA THR A 192 -7.34 35.70 -6.47
C THR A 192 -7.28 34.45 -5.60
N PHE A 193 -8.38 34.10 -4.94
CA PHE A 193 -8.49 32.87 -4.15
C PHE A 193 -8.23 31.61 -5.02
N ALA A 194 -8.88 31.47 -6.17
CA ALA A 194 -8.68 30.37 -7.08
C ALA A 194 -7.22 30.30 -7.59
N SER A 195 -6.66 31.45 -8.00
CA SER A 195 -5.28 31.53 -8.51
C SER A 195 -4.24 31.17 -7.47
N SER A 196 -4.46 31.54 -6.20
CA SER A 196 -3.53 31.24 -5.10
C SER A 196 -3.34 29.73 -4.85
N MET A 197 -4.29 28.92 -5.29
CA MET A 197 -4.24 27.46 -5.20
C MET A 197 -4.04 26.76 -6.55
N GLY A 198 -3.73 27.51 -7.62
CA GLY A 198 -3.62 26.95 -8.98
C GLY A 198 -4.95 26.39 -9.51
N GLY A 199 -6.07 26.81 -8.96
CA GLY A 199 -7.41 26.40 -9.35
C GLY A 199 -7.97 27.22 -10.50
N ILE A 200 -9.04 26.72 -11.11
CA ILE A 200 -9.79 27.39 -12.18
C ILE A 200 -11.18 27.73 -11.66
N ILE A 201 -11.54 29.01 -11.68
CA ILE A 201 -12.88 29.48 -11.33
C ILE A 201 -13.61 30.01 -12.55
N ARG A 202 -14.91 29.74 -12.64
CA ARG A 202 -15.79 30.25 -13.70
C ARG A 202 -17.14 30.63 -13.11
N LYS A 203 -17.55 31.87 -13.35
CA LYS A 203 -18.90 32.35 -13.09
C LYS A 203 -19.84 31.81 -14.17
N PHE A 204 -20.94 31.15 -13.80
CA PHE A 204 -21.91 30.61 -14.73
C PHE A 204 -23.32 31.20 -14.55
N GLU A 205 -23.59 31.81 -13.39
CA GLU A 205 -24.78 32.65 -13.12
C GLU A 205 -24.36 33.94 -12.39
N LYS A 206 -25.27 34.85 -12.17
CA LYS A 206 -24.97 36.13 -11.54
C LYS A 206 -24.31 36.00 -10.15
N ASP A 207 -24.73 35.01 -9.41
CA ASP A 207 -24.40 34.73 -8.02
C ASP A 207 -23.66 33.37 -7.82
N ARG A 208 -23.32 32.65 -8.93
CA ARG A 208 -22.82 31.26 -8.85
C ARG A 208 -21.54 31.05 -9.63
N TYR A 209 -20.64 30.30 -9.00
CA TYR A 209 -19.33 30.00 -9.56
C TYR A 209 -19.02 28.50 -9.45
N LEU A 210 -18.33 27.98 -10.43
CA LEU A 210 -17.70 26.68 -10.42
C LEU A 210 -16.21 26.86 -10.18
N LEU A 211 -15.65 26.13 -9.21
CA LEU A 211 -14.22 26.12 -8.90
C LEU A 211 -13.71 24.68 -9.00
N LEU A 212 -12.61 24.50 -9.74
CA LEU A 212 -11.86 23.26 -9.86
C LEU A 212 -10.46 23.46 -9.29
N PHE A 213 -10.02 22.57 -8.43
CA PHE A 213 -8.70 22.62 -7.80
C PHE A 213 -8.23 21.23 -7.36
N SER A 214 -7.01 21.07 -6.86
CA SER A 214 -6.48 19.75 -6.50
C SER A 214 -6.83 19.35 -5.05
N GLN A 215 -6.87 18.05 -4.81
CA GLN A 215 -7.08 17.47 -3.47
C GLN A 215 -6.06 17.99 -2.44
N LYS A 216 -4.80 18.19 -2.86
CA LYS A 216 -3.75 18.78 -2.02
C LYS A 216 -4.14 20.15 -1.47
N GLN A 217 -4.76 21.00 -2.29
CA GLN A 217 -5.17 22.32 -1.88
C GLN A 217 -6.35 22.30 -0.91
N LEU A 218 -7.21 21.28 -1.03
CA LEU A 218 -8.34 21.11 -0.11
C LEU A 218 -7.90 20.97 1.34
N GLU A 219 -6.82 20.22 1.60
CA GLU A 219 -6.32 20.04 2.98
C GLU A 219 -5.84 21.38 3.56
N GLY A 220 -5.13 22.18 2.78
CA GLY A 220 -4.74 23.54 3.19
C GLY A 220 -5.93 24.47 3.45
N LEU A 221 -7.04 24.32 2.70
CA LEU A 221 -8.27 25.09 2.94
C LEU A 221 -8.97 24.67 4.23
N LYS A 222 -8.97 23.37 4.54
CA LYS A 222 -9.53 22.83 5.79
C LYS A 222 -8.76 23.38 7.00
N GLU A 223 -7.43 23.38 6.96
CA GLU A 223 -6.57 23.90 8.03
C GLU A 223 -6.85 25.39 8.28
N LYS A 224 -7.04 26.18 7.22
CA LYS A 224 -7.39 27.61 7.28
C LYS A 224 -8.89 27.87 7.49
N LYS A 225 -9.69 26.81 7.74
CA LYS A 225 -11.13 26.92 8.00
C LYS A 225 -11.87 27.74 6.95
N PHE A 226 -11.42 27.67 5.68
CA PHE A 226 -12.03 28.38 4.57
C PHE A 226 -12.18 29.89 4.81
N GLU A 227 -11.08 30.58 5.12
CA GLU A 227 -11.01 32.02 5.36
C GLU A 227 -11.70 32.87 4.27
N ILE A 228 -11.89 32.33 3.08
CA ILE A 228 -12.59 32.99 1.96
C ILE A 228 -14.01 33.44 2.35
N LEU A 229 -14.71 32.71 3.22
CA LEU A 229 -16.04 33.10 3.72
C LEU A 229 -15.97 34.47 4.42
N THR A 230 -15.01 34.61 5.33
CA THR A 230 -14.78 35.89 6.03
C THR A 230 -14.34 36.97 5.08
N GLN A 231 -13.44 36.66 4.14
CA GLN A 231 -12.93 37.62 3.17
C GLN A 231 -14.01 38.15 2.22
N ILE A 232 -15.03 37.36 1.88
CA ILE A 232 -16.18 37.81 1.08
C ILE A 232 -17.10 38.67 1.95
N ARG A 233 -17.36 38.29 3.19
CA ARG A 233 -18.21 39.05 4.12
C ARG A 233 -17.65 40.42 4.45
N GLU A 234 -16.34 40.60 4.44
CA GLU A 234 -15.64 41.85 4.69
C GLU A 234 -15.66 42.84 3.50
N ILE A 235 -16.12 42.40 2.32
CA ILE A 235 -16.25 43.29 1.16
C ILE A 235 -17.37 44.27 1.45
N SER A 236 -17.04 45.58 1.47
CA SER A 236 -17.97 46.67 1.71
C SER A 236 -17.90 47.72 0.61
N VAL A 237 -19.06 48.11 0.07
CA VAL A 237 -19.24 49.20 -0.91
C VAL A 237 -20.43 50.03 -0.48
N GLY A 238 -20.17 51.07 0.36
CA GLY A 238 -21.23 51.88 0.98
C GLY A 238 -21.93 51.12 2.13
N GLU A 239 -23.11 51.61 2.53
CA GLU A 239 -23.93 50.94 3.55
C GLU A 239 -24.81 49.89 2.86
N HIS A 240 -24.51 48.62 3.06
CA HIS A 240 -25.31 47.53 2.56
C HIS A 240 -25.22 46.29 3.50
N ILE A 241 -26.11 45.34 3.28
CA ILE A 241 -26.06 44.06 3.95
C ILE A 241 -24.80 43.30 3.47
N PRO A 242 -23.96 42.74 4.37
CA PRO A 242 -22.78 42.00 3.97
C PRO A 242 -23.14 40.80 3.06
N VAL A 243 -22.35 40.62 1.99
CA VAL A 243 -22.50 39.45 1.12
C VAL A 243 -22.01 38.22 1.85
N THR A 244 -22.77 37.14 1.81
CA THR A 244 -22.36 35.85 2.35
C THR A 244 -22.13 34.84 1.24
N LEU A 245 -21.28 33.84 1.50
CA LEU A 245 -20.85 32.85 0.56
C LEU A 245 -21.11 31.44 1.12
N SER A 246 -21.80 30.60 0.37
CA SER A 246 -21.86 29.17 0.62
C SER A 246 -21.04 28.41 -0.39
N MET A 247 -20.34 27.37 0.07
CA MET A 247 -19.53 26.52 -0.79
C MET A 247 -19.89 25.04 -0.57
N GLY A 248 -20.25 24.36 -1.65
CA GLY A 248 -20.42 22.90 -1.67
C GLY A 248 -19.27 22.23 -2.40
N ILE A 249 -18.52 21.38 -1.72
CA ILE A 249 -17.36 20.68 -2.25
C ILE A 249 -17.70 19.19 -2.43
N GLY A 250 -17.49 18.68 -3.63
CA GLY A 250 -17.67 17.26 -3.97
C GLY A 250 -16.35 16.58 -4.24
N ILE A 251 -16.14 15.46 -3.53
CA ILE A 251 -15.02 14.55 -3.73
C ILE A 251 -15.58 13.21 -4.16
N GLU A 252 -15.04 12.65 -5.25
CA GLU A 252 -15.43 11.33 -5.73
C GLU A 252 -14.30 10.72 -6.58
N ASP A 253 -14.06 9.42 -6.40
CA ASP A 253 -13.02 8.70 -7.12
C ASP A 253 -13.45 8.23 -8.51
N LYS A 254 -14.76 8.10 -8.74
CA LYS A 254 -15.30 7.46 -9.94
C LYS A 254 -15.28 8.38 -11.17
N SER A 255 -15.70 9.65 -11.00
CA SER A 255 -15.76 10.61 -12.11
C SER A 255 -15.97 12.05 -11.64
N LEU A 256 -15.61 13.02 -12.50
CA LEU A 256 -15.92 14.45 -12.27
C LEU A 256 -17.45 14.71 -12.20
N GLU A 257 -18.25 13.94 -12.93
CA GLU A 257 -19.70 14.04 -12.87
C GLU A 257 -20.24 13.65 -11.49
N ALA A 258 -19.72 12.59 -10.90
CA ALA A 258 -20.07 12.17 -9.55
C ALA A 258 -19.59 13.20 -8.50
N ALA A 259 -18.39 13.76 -8.66
CA ALA A 259 -17.90 14.86 -7.82
C ALA A 259 -18.80 16.09 -7.93
N MET A 260 -19.24 16.46 -9.14
CA MET A 260 -20.20 17.57 -9.36
C MET A 260 -21.54 17.29 -8.68
N LYS A 261 -22.06 16.04 -8.76
CA LYS A 261 -23.30 15.65 -8.05
C LYS A 261 -23.14 15.80 -6.54
N ASN A 262 -22.01 15.41 -5.99
CA ASN A 262 -21.69 15.60 -4.58
C ASN A 262 -21.60 17.09 -4.20
N ALA A 263 -20.95 17.92 -5.03
CA ALA A 263 -20.87 19.36 -4.82
C ALA A 263 -22.27 20.03 -4.82
N LYS A 264 -23.13 19.63 -5.75
CA LYS A 264 -24.53 20.11 -5.79
C LYS A 264 -25.30 19.74 -4.53
N ALA A 265 -25.18 18.51 -4.06
CA ALA A 265 -25.84 18.07 -2.83
C ALA A 265 -25.31 18.82 -1.60
N ALA A 266 -23.98 19.05 -1.55
CA ALA A 266 -23.34 19.78 -0.46
C ALA A 266 -23.78 21.25 -0.43
N VAL A 267 -23.77 21.97 -1.55
CA VAL A 267 -24.16 23.39 -1.57
C VAL A 267 -25.65 23.57 -1.27
N ALA A 268 -26.52 22.66 -1.77
CA ALA A 268 -27.93 22.70 -1.45
C ALA A 268 -28.19 22.52 0.06
N LEU A 269 -27.44 21.64 0.71
CA LEU A 269 -27.52 21.46 2.15
C LEU A 269 -26.97 22.67 2.91
N ALA A 270 -25.88 23.33 2.42
CA ALA A 270 -25.35 24.56 2.99
C ALA A 270 -26.42 25.68 2.99
N LEU A 271 -27.05 25.91 1.85
CA LEU A 271 -28.12 26.89 1.70
C LEU A 271 -29.34 26.58 2.59
N GLY A 272 -29.77 25.32 2.62
CA GLY A 272 -30.88 24.87 3.48
C GLY A 272 -30.64 25.04 4.98
N ARG A 273 -29.38 25.19 5.41
CA ARG A 273 -28.98 25.44 6.81
C ARG A 273 -28.76 26.91 7.13
N GLY A 274 -29.10 27.82 6.20
CA GLY A 274 -28.98 29.25 6.38
C GLY A 274 -27.76 29.89 5.74
N GLY A 275 -27.01 29.19 4.94
CA GLY A 275 -25.86 29.69 4.19
C GLY A 275 -24.62 30.00 5.02
N ASP A 276 -23.69 30.80 4.43
CA ASP A 276 -22.46 31.30 5.04
C ASP A 276 -21.56 30.16 5.61
N GLN A 277 -21.45 29.07 4.87
CA GLN A 277 -20.73 27.88 5.30
C GLN A 277 -20.19 27.06 4.12
N VAL A 278 -19.21 26.18 4.43
CA VAL A 278 -18.69 25.19 3.49
C VAL A 278 -19.12 23.81 3.93
N LEU A 279 -19.68 23.05 2.99
CA LEU A 279 -19.95 21.64 3.15
C LEU A 279 -19.10 20.83 2.16
N ILE A 280 -18.45 19.78 2.66
CA ILE A 280 -17.72 18.84 1.85
C ILE A 280 -18.48 17.51 1.88
N LYS A 281 -18.80 16.95 0.70
CA LYS A 281 -19.38 15.62 0.57
C LYS A 281 -18.36 14.68 -0.07
N GLU A 282 -18.02 13.62 0.68
CA GLU A 282 -17.14 12.54 0.25
C GLU A 282 -17.85 11.20 0.47
N GLY A 283 -18.31 10.57 -0.62
CA GLY A 283 -19.20 9.42 -0.52
C GLY A 283 -20.46 9.74 0.27
N GLU A 284 -20.71 9.04 1.36
CA GLU A 284 -21.86 9.27 2.27
C GLU A 284 -21.54 10.24 3.43
N LYS A 285 -20.30 10.71 3.55
CA LYS A 285 -19.89 11.59 4.65
C LYS A 285 -20.04 13.04 4.30
N TYR A 286 -20.43 13.87 5.29
CA TYR A 286 -20.45 15.30 5.22
C TYR A 286 -19.56 15.93 6.28
N LEU A 287 -18.74 16.91 5.89
CA LEU A 287 -17.95 17.75 6.78
C LEU A 287 -18.43 19.20 6.67
N PHE A 288 -18.50 19.90 7.80
CA PHE A 288 -19.05 21.25 7.89
C PHE A 288 -17.99 22.23 8.40
N TYR A 289 -17.90 23.39 7.77
CA TYR A 289 -17.00 24.47 8.15
C TYR A 289 -17.76 25.81 8.09
N GLY A 290 -17.62 26.68 9.12
CA GLY A 290 -18.34 27.94 9.21
C GLY A 290 -19.77 27.76 9.71
N GLY A 291 -20.61 28.80 9.54
CA GLY A 291 -21.98 28.81 10.06
C GLY A 291 -22.07 29.26 11.52
N LYS A 292 -23.31 29.48 12.02
CA LYS A 292 -23.58 29.90 13.40
C LYS A 292 -23.38 28.83 14.47
N SER A 293 -23.23 27.57 14.07
CA SER A 293 -22.96 26.43 14.95
C SER A 293 -21.61 25.83 14.50
N GLY A 294 -20.60 25.89 15.38
CA GLY A 294 -19.26 25.39 15.15
C GLY A 294 -19.20 23.95 14.63
N GLU A 295 -17.99 23.49 14.25
CA GLU A 295 -17.68 22.20 13.66
C GLU A 295 -18.50 21.05 14.26
N MET A 296 -19.41 20.47 13.47
CA MET A 296 -20.06 19.19 13.77
C MET A 296 -19.80 18.24 12.62
N SER A 297 -19.05 17.15 12.89
CA SER A 297 -19.03 16.00 12.02
C SER A 297 -20.26 15.15 12.31
N HIS A 298 -21.18 15.02 11.38
CA HIS A 298 -22.24 14.01 11.44
C HIS A 298 -21.95 12.90 10.42
N ASN A 299 -21.77 11.69 10.95
CA ASN A 299 -21.96 10.46 10.14
C ASN A 299 -23.47 10.24 10.04
N ALA A 300 -23.98 10.22 8.80
CA ALA A 300 -25.34 9.76 8.51
C ALA A 300 -25.35 8.24 8.40
#